data_e49b87ff0687b6965105838b646b6cf4
#
_entry.id   e49b87ff0687b6965105838b646b6cf4
#
_cell.length_a   1.000
_cell.length_b   1.000
_cell.length_c   1.000
_cell.angle_alpha   90.00
_cell.angle_beta   90.00
_cell.angle_gamma   90.00
#
_symmetry.space_group_name_H-M   'P 1'
#
loop_
_entity.id
_entity.type
_entity.pdbx_description
1 polymer ?
#
loop_
_entity_poly.entity_id
_entity_poly.type
_entity_poly.pdbx_seq_one_letter_code
_entity_poly.pdbx_strand_id
1 'polypeptide(L)'
;MKALAAFLLAAALLAGGASASLNASLTVFAAASLTDAFPKIDHAPRYSFGGSNALAAQIRLGAPADVFASANTALPQSLYQSKLCSKPVVFTRNTLVLIVPHSNPAGIHSVYDLRKSGVKLVIAASGVPVGSYTLQVLKNMNLTGVLSHVVSRENDVREVLAKVALNEADAGFVYSTDARTVPKKVRVLKIPAWAQPKVQYGICIVSASSHKAAARAFVKRVLSPAGQKILIRFGFLPRVKPKH
;
A
#
# COMPACT_ATOMS: atom_id res chain seq x y z
N MET A 1 -55.21 14.00 -68.63
CA MET A 1 -54.40 12.90 -69.11
C MET A 1 -53.04 12.94 -68.38
N LYS A 2 -52.64 11.83 -67.88
CA LYS A 2 -51.33 11.48 -67.28
C LYS A 2 -51.09 11.99 -65.83
N ALA A 3 -51.38 11.08 -64.85
CA ALA A 3 -50.99 11.07 -63.51
C ALA A 3 -49.46 10.84 -63.34
N LEU A 4 -48.81 11.56 -62.45
CA LEU A 4 -47.44 11.29 -62.06
C LEU A 4 -47.47 10.81 -60.63
N ALA A 5 -47.19 9.54 -60.38
CA ALA A 5 -47.06 8.95 -59.06
C ALA A 5 -45.69 9.30 -58.52
N ALA A 6 -45.63 9.98 -57.34
CA ALA A 6 -44.40 10.19 -56.62
C ALA A 6 -44.20 9.08 -55.58
N PHE A 7 -43.16 8.24 -55.76
CA PHE A 7 -42.69 7.27 -54.76
C PHE A 7 -41.83 7.96 -53.70
N LEU A 8 -42.32 8.02 -52.48
CA LEU A 8 -41.56 8.45 -51.32
C LEU A 8 -40.84 7.22 -50.70
N LEU A 9 -39.53 7.17 -50.90
CA LEU A 9 -38.66 6.15 -50.32
C LEU A 9 -38.24 6.63 -48.92
N ALA A 10 -38.85 6.08 -47.88
CA ALA A 10 -38.45 6.33 -46.49
C ALA A 10 -37.23 5.49 -46.14
N ALA A 11 -36.03 6.10 -46.12
CA ALA A 11 -34.82 5.49 -45.63
C ALA A 11 -34.80 5.59 -44.09
N ALA A 12 -35.10 4.50 -43.40
CA ALA A 12 -34.90 4.38 -41.93
C ALA A 12 -33.41 4.20 -41.65
N LEU A 13 -32.75 5.25 -41.21
CA LEU A 13 -31.40 5.19 -40.63
C LEU A 13 -31.51 4.58 -39.23
N LEU A 14 -31.25 3.29 -39.10
CA LEU A 14 -30.93 2.61 -37.85
C LEU A 14 -29.55 3.07 -37.42
N ALA A 15 -29.48 4.19 -36.66
CA ALA A 15 -28.29 4.56 -35.93
C ALA A 15 -28.12 3.60 -34.75
N GLY A 16 -27.47 2.49 -34.98
CA GLY A 16 -26.95 1.61 -33.96
C GLY A 16 -25.87 2.34 -33.18
N GLY A 17 -26.27 3.07 -32.13
CA GLY A 17 -25.36 3.63 -31.15
C GLY A 17 -24.64 2.52 -30.40
N ALA A 18 -23.52 2.04 -30.94
CA ALA A 18 -22.56 1.30 -30.17
C ALA A 18 -22.03 2.24 -29.10
N SER A 19 -22.68 2.24 -27.92
CA SER A 19 -22.11 2.79 -26.71
C SER A 19 -20.83 2.03 -26.42
N ALA A 20 -19.70 2.52 -26.94
CA ALA A 20 -18.40 2.14 -26.44
C ALA A 20 -18.39 2.58 -24.99
N SER A 21 -18.78 1.67 -24.07
CA SER A 21 -18.48 1.83 -22.67
C SER A 21 -16.95 1.86 -22.60
N LEU A 22 -16.40 3.06 -22.51
CA LEU A 22 -15.05 3.25 -22.03
C LEU A 22 -15.01 2.51 -20.70
N ASN A 23 -14.47 1.28 -20.70
CA ASN A 23 -14.19 0.52 -19.50
C ASN A 23 -13.14 1.33 -18.74
N ALA A 24 -13.61 2.36 -18.02
CA ALA A 24 -12.76 3.12 -17.14
C ALA A 24 -12.19 2.10 -16.14
N SER A 25 -10.88 1.88 -16.25
CA SER A 25 -10.22 0.86 -15.45
C SER A 25 -10.27 1.27 -13.99
N LEU A 26 -10.61 0.32 -13.10
CA LEU A 26 -10.62 0.51 -11.65
C LEU A 26 -9.29 1.13 -11.19
N THR A 27 -9.34 2.20 -10.41
CA THR A 27 -8.16 2.86 -9.84
C THR A 27 -8.00 2.46 -8.38
N VAL A 28 -6.87 1.82 -8.07
CA VAL A 28 -6.54 1.33 -6.73
C VAL A 28 -5.38 2.12 -6.15
N PHE A 29 -5.64 2.89 -5.10
CA PHE A 29 -4.59 3.52 -4.29
C PHE A 29 -4.12 2.54 -3.23
N ALA A 30 -2.85 2.16 -3.24
CA ALA A 30 -2.31 1.12 -2.38
C ALA A 30 -0.96 1.50 -1.76
N ALA A 31 -0.74 1.08 -0.53
CA ALA A 31 0.54 1.24 0.15
C ALA A 31 1.70 0.70 -0.69
N ALA A 32 2.84 1.40 -0.72
CA ALA A 32 4.03 1.04 -1.51
C ALA A 32 4.49 -0.41 -1.30
N SER A 33 4.33 -0.96 -0.09
CA SER A 33 4.64 -2.37 0.22
C SER A 33 3.77 -3.40 -0.51
N LEU A 34 2.68 -2.98 -1.17
CA LEU A 34 1.76 -3.85 -1.94
C LEU A 34 2.12 -3.92 -3.44
N THR A 35 3.14 -3.18 -3.88
CA THR A 35 3.52 -3.02 -5.30
C THR A 35 3.71 -4.35 -6.02
N ASP A 36 4.34 -5.33 -5.37
CA ASP A 36 4.64 -6.61 -6.01
C ASP A 36 3.47 -7.62 -5.91
N ALA A 37 2.65 -7.52 -4.85
CA ALA A 37 1.61 -8.50 -4.56
C ALA A 37 0.27 -8.19 -5.26
N PHE A 38 -0.17 -6.93 -5.28
CA PHE A 38 -1.49 -6.56 -5.79
C PHE A 38 -1.66 -6.83 -7.30
N PRO A 39 -0.69 -6.52 -8.18
CA PRO A 39 -0.80 -6.87 -9.60
C PRO A 39 -0.83 -8.38 -9.87
N LYS A 40 -0.38 -9.21 -8.92
CA LYS A 40 -0.49 -10.68 -9.01
C LYS A 40 -1.86 -11.20 -8.54
N ILE A 41 -2.59 -10.42 -7.75
CA ILE A 41 -3.97 -10.73 -7.37
C ILE A 41 -4.92 -10.33 -8.50
N ASP A 42 -4.70 -9.15 -9.09
CA ASP A 42 -5.48 -8.63 -10.20
C ASP A 42 -4.61 -7.65 -11.01
N HIS A 43 -4.40 -7.92 -12.28
CA HIS A 43 -3.58 -7.09 -13.16
C HIS A 43 -4.40 -6.00 -13.91
N ALA A 44 -5.72 -6.08 -13.85
CA ALA A 44 -6.60 -5.19 -14.62
C ALA A 44 -6.68 -3.74 -14.07
N PRO A 45 -6.65 -3.50 -12.72
CA PRO A 45 -6.72 -2.15 -12.19
C PRO A 45 -5.50 -1.29 -12.54
N ARG A 46 -5.72 0.02 -12.61
CA ARG A 46 -4.65 1.01 -12.53
C ARG A 46 -4.26 1.18 -11.07
N TYR A 47 -2.98 0.98 -10.77
CA TYR A 47 -2.46 1.12 -9.41
C TYR A 47 -1.71 2.45 -9.24
N SER A 48 -1.97 3.12 -8.11
CA SER A 48 -1.12 4.20 -7.59
C SER A 48 -0.53 3.71 -6.27
N PHE A 49 0.77 3.46 -6.26
CA PHE A 49 1.49 3.00 -5.08
C PHE A 49 2.24 4.17 -4.42
N GLY A 50 2.24 4.21 -3.09
CA GLY A 50 2.94 5.26 -2.35
C GLY A 50 2.70 5.19 -0.84
N GLY A 51 3.12 6.20 -0.12
CA GLY A 51 2.82 6.34 1.31
C GLY A 51 1.32 6.43 1.55
N SER A 52 0.80 5.57 2.43
CA SER A 52 -0.65 5.52 2.69
C SER A 52 -1.22 6.84 3.17
N ASN A 53 -0.44 7.66 3.88
CA ASN A 53 -0.82 9.00 4.33
C ASN A 53 -1.02 9.97 3.15
N ALA A 54 -0.10 9.96 2.19
CA ALA A 54 -0.18 10.80 0.98
C ALA A 54 -1.39 10.39 0.13
N LEU A 55 -1.61 9.08 -0.08
CA LEU A 55 -2.76 8.56 -0.82
C LEU A 55 -4.08 8.91 -0.12
N ALA A 56 -4.15 8.82 1.21
CA ALA A 56 -5.32 9.24 1.97
C ALA A 56 -5.58 10.76 1.87
N ALA A 57 -4.53 11.57 1.85
CA ALA A 57 -4.65 13.01 1.63
C ALA A 57 -5.20 13.32 0.23
N GLN A 58 -4.71 12.63 -0.81
CA GLN A 58 -5.22 12.77 -2.18
C GLN A 58 -6.71 12.42 -2.26
N ILE A 59 -7.17 11.35 -1.57
CA ILE A 59 -8.60 10.99 -1.51
C ILE A 59 -9.41 12.10 -0.83
N ARG A 60 -8.90 12.72 0.24
CA ARG A 60 -9.57 13.86 0.89
C ARG A 60 -9.69 15.08 -0.02
N LEU A 61 -8.74 15.24 -0.94
CA LEU A 61 -8.74 16.30 -1.96
C LEU A 61 -9.53 15.92 -3.22
N GLY A 62 -10.23 14.79 -3.24
CA GLY A 62 -11.09 14.37 -4.35
C GLY A 62 -10.40 13.60 -5.46
N ALA A 63 -9.18 13.07 -5.24
CA ALA A 63 -8.52 12.23 -6.25
C ALA A 63 -9.41 11.04 -6.66
N PRO A 64 -9.45 10.68 -7.96
CA PRO A 64 -10.35 9.66 -8.49
C PRO A 64 -9.86 8.24 -8.20
N ALA A 65 -9.89 7.85 -6.92
CA ALA A 65 -9.61 6.50 -6.47
C ALA A 65 -10.92 5.73 -6.27
N ASP A 66 -10.92 4.45 -6.58
CA ASP A 66 -12.04 3.54 -6.35
C ASP A 66 -11.85 2.69 -5.09
N VAL A 67 -10.62 2.27 -4.84
CA VAL A 67 -10.23 1.46 -3.67
C VAL A 67 -9.01 2.08 -3.00
N PHE A 68 -9.01 2.09 -1.67
CA PHE A 68 -7.86 2.47 -0.85
C PHE A 68 -7.40 1.30 0.01
N ALA A 69 -6.14 0.90 -0.13
CA ALA A 69 -5.48 -0.16 0.63
C ALA A 69 -4.25 0.39 1.37
N SER A 70 -4.36 0.53 2.68
CA SER A 70 -3.38 1.18 3.56
C SER A 70 -2.56 0.16 4.33
N ALA A 71 -1.29 0.49 4.62
CA ALA A 71 -0.42 -0.27 5.51
C ALA A 71 -0.73 -0.08 7.01
N ASN A 72 -1.81 0.59 7.35
CA ASN A 72 -2.40 0.63 8.68
C ASN A 72 -3.94 0.61 8.59
N THR A 73 -4.60 0.49 9.74
CA THR A 73 -6.06 0.56 9.83
C THR A 73 -6.57 1.97 10.15
N ALA A 74 -5.74 2.83 10.69
CA ALA A 74 -6.13 4.15 11.16
C ALA A 74 -6.54 5.09 10.00
N LEU A 75 -5.80 5.07 8.89
CA LEU A 75 -6.08 5.94 7.75
C LEU A 75 -7.41 5.60 7.05
N PRO A 76 -7.69 4.31 6.67
CA PRO A 76 -9.01 3.97 6.14
C PRO A 76 -10.14 4.22 7.15
N GLN A 77 -9.91 4.00 8.45
CA GLN A 77 -10.89 4.28 9.48
C GLN A 77 -11.20 5.79 9.55
N SER A 78 -10.19 6.65 9.47
CA SER A 78 -10.37 8.10 9.42
C SER A 78 -11.15 8.56 8.16
N LEU A 79 -10.86 7.97 6.99
CA LEU A 79 -11.65 8.24 5.77
C LEU A 79 -13.10 7.78 5.92
N TYR A 80 -13.35 6.64 6.55
CA TYR A 80 -14.70 6.15 6.84
C TYR A 80 -15.46 7.11 7.77
N GLN A 81 -14.83 7.58 8.84
CA GLN A 81 -15.43 8.56 9.76
C GLN A 81 -15.79 9.87 9.05
N SER A 82 -14.97 10.28 8.08
CA SER A 82 -15.23 11.43 7.20
C SER A 82 -16.21 11.13 6.05
N LYS A 83 -16.83 9.93 6.01
CA LYS A 83 -17.75 9.47 4.94
C LYS A 83 -17.10 9.40 3.55
N LEU A 84 -15.78 9.38 3.47
CA LEU A 84 -15.02 9.33 2.21
C LEU A 84 -14.74 7.89 1.73
N CYS A 85 -14.97 6.89 2.56
CA CYS A 85 -14.93 5.49 2.12
C CYS A 85 -15.89 4.60 2.93
N SER A 86 -16.10 3.37 2.44
CA SER A 86 -16.85 2.34 3.14
C SER A 86 -16.15 1.93 4.44
N LYS A 87 -16.88 1.24 5.36
CA LYS A 87 -16.27 0.63 6.54
C LYS A 87 -15.07 -0.23 6.12
N PRO A 88 -13.87 0.01 6.67
CA PRO A 88 -12.67 -0.71 6.28
C PRO A 88 -12.65 -2.13 6.80
N VAL A 89 -11.96 -3.00 6.05
CA VAL A 89 -11.72 -4.40 6.43
C VAL A 89 -10.22 -4.64 6.56
N VAL A 90 -9.80 -5.34 7.62
CA VAL A 90 -8.42 -5.84 7.74
C VAL A 90 -8.25 -6.98 6.75
N PHE A 91 -7.32 -6.84 5.80
CA PHE A 91 -7.12 -7.84 4.75
C PHE A 91 -5.81 -8.62 4.87
N THR A 92 -4.80 -8.08 5.56
CA THR A 92 -3.53 -8.77 5.81
C THR A 92 -2.78 -8.14 6.98
N ARG A 93 -1.65 -8.74 7.35
CA ARG A 93 -0.75 -8.28 8.41
C ARG A 93 0.70 -8.33 7.94
N ASN A 94 1.61 -7.68 8.68
CA ASN A 94 3.03 -7.71 8.39
C ASN A 94 3.85 -7.68 9.68
N THR A 95 5.18 -7.73 9.56
CA THR A 95 6.12 -7.48 10.66
C THR A 95 7.11 -6.42 10.24
N LEU A 96 7.57 -5.63 11.21
CA LEU A 96 8.66 -4.70 11.01
C LEU A 96 10.00 -5.42 11.17
N VAL A 97 10.98 -5.00 10.38
CA VAL A 97 12.37 -5.44 10.50
C VAL A 97 13.30 -4.24 10.39
N LEU A 98 14.47 -4.34 11.00
CA LEU A 98 15.58 -3.45 10.71
C LEU A 98 16.35 -4.04 9.54
N ILE A 99 16.73 -3.23 8.56
CA ILE A 99 17.62 -3.63 7.48
C ILE A 99 18.90 -2.81 7.53
N VAL A 100 19.98 -3.45 7.09
CA VAL A 100 21.30 -2.83 6.87
C VAL A 100 21.79 -3.20 5.48
N PRO A 101 22.71 -2.45 4.86
CA PRO A 101 23.34 -2.86 3.61
C PRO A 101 23.92 -4.27 3.70
N HIS A 102 23.99 -5.00 2.59
CA HIS A 102 24.52 -6.36 2.61
C HIS A 102 25.96 -6.44 3.13
N SER A 103 26.79 -5.43 2.81
CA SER A 103 28.16 -5.30 3.32
C SER A 103 28.22 -4.96 4.81
N ASN A 104 27.19 -4.30 5.34
CA ASN A 104 27.07 -3.86 6.74
C ASN A 104 28.31 -3.08 7.24
N PRO A 105 28.71 -1.98 6.60
CA PRO A 105 29.96 -1.27 6.95
C PRO A 105 29.95 -0.70 8.37
N ALA A 106 28.78 -0.37 8.92
CA ALA A 106 28.64 0.14 10.30
C ALA A 106 28.64 -0.97 11.35
N GLY A 107 28.75 -2.24 10.98
CA GLY A 107 28.81 -3.37 11.92
C GLY A 107 27.57 -3.47 12.81
N ILE A 108 26.38 -3.23 12.27
CA ILE A 108 25.11 -3.30 13.00
C ILE A 108 24.61 -4.74 12.98
N HIS A 109 24.45 -5.37 14.15
CA HIS A 109 24.01 -6.75 14.30
C HIS A 109 22.68 -6.89 15.04
N SER A 110 22.23 -5.82 15.68
CA SER A 110 20.95 -5.73 16.40
C SER A 110 20.36 -4.33 16.35
N VAL A 111 19.08 -4.20 16.73
CA VAL A 111 18.44 -2.87 16.85
C VAL A 111 19.14 -1.99 17.91
N TYR A 112 19.79 -2.61 18.92
CA TYR A 112 20.52 -1.88 19.96
C TYR A 112 21.80 -1.21 19.44
N ASP A 113 22.38 -1.72 18.35
CA ASP A 113 23.57 -1.13 17.73
C ASP A 113 23.30 0.21 17.06
N LEU A 114 22.04 0.60 16.88
CA LEU A 114 21.68 1.95 16.45
C LEU A 114 22.14 3.05 17.41
N ARG A 115 22.55 2.69 18.64
CA ARG A 115 23.16 3.63 19.62
C ARG A 115 24.60 3.97 19.30
N LYS A 116 25.26 3.22 18.41
CA LYS A 116 26.66 3.49 18.03
C LYS A 116 26.76 4.87 17.39
N SER A 117 27.82 5.61 17.78
CA SER A 117 28.11 6.92 17.20
C SER A 117 28.34 6.82 15.68
N GLY A 118 27.90 7.81 14.94
CA GLY A 118 28.09 7.92 13.50
C GLY A 118 27.13 7.07 12.64
N VAL A 119 26.24 6.26 13.23
CA VAL A 119 25.25 5.50 12.48
C VAL A 119 24.31 6.46 11.74
N LYS A 120 24.17 6.26 10.44
CA LYS A 120 23.20 6.96 9.59
C LYS A 120 21.92 6.17 9.50
N LEU A 121 20.90 6.58 10.25
CA LEU A 121 19.58 5.93 10.24
C LEU A 121 18.63 6.63 9.27
N VAL A 122 17.96 5.88 8.42
CA VAL A 122 16.85 6.36 7.60
C VAL A 122 15.54 5.75 8.09
N ILE A 123 14.51 6.57 8.22
CA ILE A 123 13.15 6.13 8.58
C ILE A 123 12.13 6.80 7.66
N ALA A 124 10.90 6.30 7.66
CA ALA A 124 9.83 7.05 7.02
C ALA A 124 9.31 8.18 7.93
N ALA A 125 8.72 9.22 7.33
CA ALA A 125 8.12 10.34 8.06
C ALA A 125 7.01 9.87 9.02
N SER A 126 6.74 10.66 10.06
CA SER A 126 5.81 10.28 11.15
C SER A 126 4.38 10.01 10.70
N GLY A 127 3.90 10.62 9.63
CA GLY A 127 2.57 10.36 9.06
C GLY A 127 2.47 9.07 8.23
N VAL A 128 3.61 8.52 7.82
CA VAL A 128 3.70 7.27 7.05
C VAL A 128 3.50 6.08 7.99
N PRO A 129 2.70 5.05 7.65
CA PRO A 129 2.46 3.91 8.55
C PRO A 129 3.73 3.26 9.09
N VAL A 130 4.72 2.95 8.24
CA VAL A 130 5.98 2.35 8.68
C VAL A 130 6.78 3.28 9.59
N GLY A 131 6.74 4.59 9.37
CA GLY A 131 7.36 5.58 10.25
C GLY A 131 6.73 5.58 11.65
N SER A 132 5.39 5.58 11.71
CA SER A 132 4.66 5.48 12.99
C SER A 132 4.97 4.17 13.73
N TYR A 133 5.05 3.04 13.03
CA TYR A 133 5.44 1.76 13.63
C TYR A 133 6.90 1.74 14.06
N THR A 134 7.81 2.40 13.33
CA THR A 134 9.21 2.58 13.73
C THR A 134 9.32 3.30 15.06
N LEU A 135 8.60 4.42 15.20
CA LEU A 135 8.58 5.17 16.47
C LEU A 135 8.04 4.33 17.62
N GLN A 136 7.03 3.49 17.37
CA GLN A 136 6.50 2.58 18.39
C GLN A 136 7.53 1.52 18.81
N VAL A 137 8.27 0.91 17.85
CA VAL A 137 9.37 -0.03 18.16
C VAL A 137 10.43 0.65 19.00
N LEU A 138 10.92 1.83 18.59
CA LEU A 138 11.95 2.55 19.30
C LEU A 138 11.51 2.93 20.72
N LYS A 139 10.24 3.31 20.90
CA LYS A 139 9.65 3.56 22.21
C LYS A 139 9.62 2.29 23.07
N ASN A 140 9.10 1.18 22.52
CA ASN A 140 9.00 -0.10 23.23
C ASN A 140 10.37 -0.61 23.68
N MET A 141 11.42 -0.37 22.88
CA MET A 141 12.80 -0.80 23.18
C MET A 141 13.61 0.21 23.99
N ASN A 142 13.01 1.34 24.38
CA ASN A 142 13.71 2.47 25.03
C ASN A 142 14.91 2.97 24.20
N LEU A 143 14.69 3.11 22.88
CA LEU A 143 15.70 3.52 21.90
C LEU A 143 15.36 4.87 21.22
N THR A 144 14.48 5.68 21.80
CA THR A 144 14.07 6.95 21.18
C THR A 144 15.25 7.93 20.97
N GLY A 145 16.33 7.81 21.76
CA GLY A 145 17.55 8.60 21.59
C GLY A 145 18.23 8.42 20.23
N VAL A 146 18.05 7.26 19.54
CA VAL A 146 18.64 7.03 18.21
C VAL A 146 17.99 7.88 17.12
N LEU A 147 16.91 8.58 17.43
CA LEU A 147 16.29 9.53 16.48
C LEU A 147 17.19 10.72 16.15
N SER A 148 18.21 11.01 16.97
CA SER A 148 19.27 11.97 16.67
C SER A 148 20.19 11.50 15.51
N HIS A 149 20.22 10.22 15.20
CA HIS A 149 21.00 9.63 14.11
C HIS A 149 20.22 9.59 12.78
N VAL A 150 18.96 10.07 12.76
CA VAL A 150 18.14 10.08 11.54
C VAL A 150 18.66 11.14 10.59
N VAL A 151 19.21 10.69 9.46
CA VAL A 151 19.75 11.54 8.41
C VAL A 151 18.70 11.90 7.35
N SER A 152 17.62 11.12 7.24
CA SER A 152 16.56 11.37 6.26
C SER A 152 15.23 10.73 6.68
N ARG A 153 14.11 11.34 6.24
CA ARG A 153 12.74 10.88 6.51
C ARG A 153 11.99 10.75 5.20
N GLU A 154 11.64 9.51 4.83
CA GLU A 154 11.13 9.17 3.52
C GLU A 154 9.59 9.20 3.47
N ASN A 155 9.05 9.38 2.26
CA ASN A 155 7.61 9.48 2.04
C ASN A 155 6.91 8.12 2.02
N ASP A 156 7.65 7.03 1.83
CA ASP A 156 7.13 5.66 1.93
C ASP A 156 8.24 4.65 2.29
N VAL A 157 7.84 3.37 2.46
CA VAL A 157 8.75 2.30 2.88
C VAL A 157 9.75 1.89 1.79
N ARG A 158 9.40 2.05 0.51
CA ARG A 158 10.28 1.67 -0.60
C ARG A 158 11.43 2.67 -0.78
N GLU A 159 11.20 3.93 -0.46
CA GLU A 159 12.27 4.94 -0.39
C GLU A 159 13.26 4.63 0.74
N VAL A 160 12.77 4.22 1.93
CA VAL A 160 13.64 3.74 3.03
C VAL A 160 14.47 2.54 2.57
N LEU A 161 13.82 1.54 1.95
CA LEU A 161 14.50 0.35 1.42
C LEU A 161 15.59 0.71 0.42
N ALA A 162 15.28 1.61 -0.51
CA ALA A 162 16.20 2.03 -1.57
C ALA A 162 17.47 2.67 -1.00
N LYS A 163 17.34 3.59 -0.04
CA LYS A 163 18.49 4.26 0.58
C LYS A 163 19.44 3.28 1.27
N VAL A 164 18.91 2.32 2.00
CA VAL A 164 19.75 1.28 2.63
C VAL A 164 20.35 0.34 1.57
N ALA A 165 19.57 -0.07 0.58
CA ALA A 165 20.05 -0.97 -0.48
C ALA A 165 21.12 -0.35 -1.39
N LEU A 166 21.20 0.99 -1.45
CA LEU A 166 22.20 1.78 -2.18
C LEU A 166 23.38 2.24 -1.30
N ASN A 167 23.45 1.81 -0.04
CA ASN A 167 24.45 2.24 0.95
C ASN A 167 24.42 3.76 1.26
N GLU A 168 23.30 4.44 1.04
CA GLU A 168 23.14 5.86 1.40
C GLU A 168 22.87 6.03 2.90
N ALA A 169 22.43 4.96 3.57
CA ALA A 169 22.23 4.88 5.01
C ALA A 169 22.71 3.53 5.54
N ASP A 170 23.11 3.50 6.82
CA ASP A 170 23.61 2.31 7.49
C ASP A 170 22.49 1.38 7.98
N ALA A 171 21.32 1.93 8.23
CA ALA A 171 20.17 1.16 8.69
C ALA A 171 18.84 1.86 8.35
N GLY A 172 17.76 1.05 8.27
CA GLY A 172 16.40 1.55 8.09
C GLY A 172 15.35 0.54 8.54
N PHE A 173 14.17 1.03 8.93
CA PHE A 173 13.05 0.17 9.30
C PHE A 173 12.09 0.02 8.12
N VAL A 174 11.82 -1.23 7.74
CA VAL A 174 10.90 -1.59 6.66
C VAL A 174 10.02 -2.77 7.07
N TYR A 175 9.03 -3.12 6.26
CA TYR A 175 8.32 -4.39 6.49
C TYR A 175 9.16 -5.57 5.98
N SER A 176 8.93 -6.75 6.56
CA SER A 176 9.61 -7.97 6.14
C SER A 176 9.37 -8.31 4.67
N THR A 177 8.21 -7.93 4.13
CA THR A 177 7.86 -8.08 2.71
C THR A 177 8.76 -7.25 1.80
N ASP A 178 9.08 -6.00 2.20
CA ASP A 178 9.94 -5.11 1.40
C ASP A 178 11.38 -5.62 1.35
N ALA A 179 11.92 -6.04 2.50
CA ALA A 179 13.27 -6.60 2.55
C ALA A 179 13.46 -7.82 1.63
N ARG A 180 12.40 -8.63 1.45
CA ARG A 180 12.40 -9.80 0.55
C ARG A 180 12.55 -9.46 -0.92
N THR A 181 12.28 -8.24 -1.34
CA THR A 181 12.38 -7.84 -2.76
C THR A 181 13.81 -7.63 -3.21
N VAL A 182 14.73 -7.38 -2.28
CA VAL A 182 16.16 -7.11 -2.56
C VAL A 182 17.10 -7.92 -1.64
N PRO A 183 16.97 -9.26 -1.55
CA PRO A 183 17.63 -10.08 -0.54
C PRO A 183 19.17 -10.08 -0.67
N LYS A 184 19.70 -9.73 -1.86
CA LYS A 184 21.14 -9.64 -2.10
C LYS A 184 21.73 -8.27 -1.78
N LYS A 185 20.88 -7.26 -1.53
CA LYS A 185 21.30 -5.88 -1.28
C LYS A 185 21.24 -5.48 0.20
N VAL A 186 20.40 -6.18 0.98
CA VAL A 186 20.24 -5.88 2.41
C VAL A 186 20.31 -7.15 3.26
N ARG A 187 20.73 -6.99 4.51
CA ARG A 187 20.59 -8.00 5.58
C ARG A 187 19.43 -7.58 6.48
N VAL A 188 18.70 -8.57 6.95
CA VAL A 188 17.54 -8.38 7.82
C VAL A 188 17.92 -8.69 9.27
N LEU A 189 17.68 -7.74 10.14
CA LEU A 189 17.82 -7.88 11.58
C LEU A 189 16.42 -7.92 12.21
N LYS A 190 16.16 -8.96 12.98
CA LYS A 190 14.85 -9.16 13.62
C LYS A 190 14.66 -8.19 14.78
N ILE A 191 13.47 -7.62 14.86
CA ILE A 191 13.00 -6.89 16.04
C ILE A 191 12.42 -7.92 17.02
N PRO A 192 12.75 -7.86 18.33
CA PRO A 192 12.18 -8.76 19.32
C PRO A 192 10.65 -8.77 19.30
N ALA A 193 10.04 -9.94 19.49
CA ALA A 193 8.58 -10.09 19.38
C ALA A 193 7.81 -9.17 20.33
N TRP A 194 8.32 -8.96 21.56
CA TRP A 194 7.71 -8.07 22.53
C TRP A 194 7.71 -6.60 22.12
N ALA A 195 8.65 -6.18 21.24
CA ALA A 195 8.75 -4.82 20.73
C ALA A 195 7.98 -4.60 19.43
N GLN A 196 7.52 -5.67 18.76
CA GLN A 196 6.81 -5.60 17.49
C GLN A 196 5.47 -4.87 17.63
N PRO A 197 5.19 -3.88 16.78
CA PRO A 197 3.87 -3.29 16.69
C PRO A 197 2.88 -4.26 16.02
N LYS A 198 1.59 -4.05 16.28
CA LYS A 198 0.53 -4.79 15.59
C LYS A 198 0.30 -4.20 14.20
N VAL A 199 1.07 -4.66 13.21
CA VAL A 199 0.96 -4.18 11.82
C VAL A 199 -0.21 -4.84 11.13
N GLN A 200 -1.28 -4.10 10.87
CA GLN A 200 -2.49 -4.54 10.17
C GLN A 200 -2.80 -3.61 9.00
N TYR A 201 -3.12 -4.18 7.85
CA TYR A 201 -3.46 -3.46 6.63
C TYR A 201 -4.98 -3.37 6.49
N GLY A 202 -5.49 -2.16 6.22
CA GLY A 202 -6.90 -1.91 6.02
C GLY A 202 -7.22 -1.58 4.57
N ILE A 203 -8.36 -2.06 4.06
CA ILE A 203 -8.87 -1.78 2.72
C ILE A 203 -10.30 -1.26 2.79
N CYS A 204 -10.64 -0.25 1.98
CA CYS A 204 -12.00 0.28 1.85
C CYS A 204 -12.29 0.71 0.39
N ILE A 205 -13.58 0.88 0.08
CA ILE A 205 -14.06 1.39 -1.20
C ILE A 205 -14.32 2.88 -1.04
N VAL A 206 -13.72 3.70 -1.90
CA VAL A 206 -13.87 5.17 -1.85
C VAL A 206 -15.30 5.56 -2.17
N SER A 207 -15.88 6.49 -1.38
CA SER A 207 -17.30 6.86 -1.51
C SER A 207 -17.63 7.53 -2.84
N ALA A 208 -16.70 8.31 -3.39
CA ALA A 208 -16.84 8.98 -4.68
C ALA A 208 -16.67 8.07 -5.91
N SER A 209 -16.25 6.81 -5.73
CA SER A 209 -16.05 5.86 -6.84
C SER A 209 -17.31 5.72 -7.68
N SER A 210 -17.20 5.84 -9.00
CA SER A 210 -18.23 5.47 -9.97
C SER A 210 -18.24 3.97 -10.30
N HIS A 211 -17.20 3.23 -9.91
CA HIS A 211 -16.99 1.81 -10.22
C HIS A 211 -17.27 0.89 -9.01
N LYS A 212 -18.32 1.16 -8.22
CA LYS A 212 -18.63 0.44 -6.97
C LYS A 212 -18.69 -1.08 -7.11
N ALA A 213 -19.24 -1.59 -8.22
CA ALA A 213 -19.34 -3.04 -8.44
C ALA A 213 -17.95 -3.66 -8.65
N ALA A 214 -17.10 -3.04 -9.48
CA ALA A 214 -15.73 -3.47 -9.74
C ALA A 214 -14.86 -3.34 -8.47
N ALA A 215 -15.02 -2.26 -7.71
CA ALA A 215 -14.34 -2.07 -6.44
C ALA A 215 -14.69 -3.16 -5.41
N ARG A 216 -15.98 -3.53 -5.30
CA ARG A 216 -16.40 -4.65 -4.45
C ARG A 216 -15.83 -5.98 -4.92
N ALA A 217 -15.81 -6.22 -6.23
CA ALA A 217 -15.22 -7.44 -6.82
C ALA A 217 -13.72 -7.53 -6.51
N PHE A 218 -12.98 -6.43 -6.67
CA PHE A 218 -11.57 -6.36 -6.31
C PHE A 218 -11.32 -6.66 -4.83
N VAL A 219 -12.02 -5.99 -3.91
CA VAL A 219 -11.91 -6.24 -2.47
C VAL A 219 -12.24 -7.71 -2.14
N LYS A 220 -13.30 -8.28 -2.74
CA LYS A 220 -13.65 -9.70 -2.58
C LYS A 220 -12.52 -10.61 -3.07
N ARG A 221 -11.87 -10.27 -4.20
CA ARG A 221 -10.73 -11.03 -4.73
C ARG A 221 -9.53 -10.98 -3.78
N VAL A 222 -9.17 -9.81 -3.24
CA VAL A 222 -8.11 -9.67 -2.23
C VAL A 222 -8.40 -10.53 -0.98
N LEU A 223 -9.65 -10.57 -0.54
CA LEU A 223 -10.09 -11.32 0.65
C LEU A 223 -10.30 -12.83 0.39
N SER A 224 -10.33 -13.26 -0.86
CA SER A 224 -10.55 -14.67 -1.24
C SER A 224 -9.38 -15.56 -0.83
N PRO A 225 -9.59 -16.90 -0.73
CA PRO A 225 -8.49 -17.84 -0.47
C PRO A 225 -7.34 -17.70 -1.46
N ALA A 226 -7.63 -17.48 -2.75
CA ALA A 226 -6.62 -17.26 -3.79
C ALA A 226 -5.82 -15.98 -3.56
N GLY A 227 -6.49 -14.85 -3.30
CA GLY A 227 -5.84 -13.58 -3.01
C GLY A 227 -4.99 -13.65 -1.74
N GLN A 228 -5.48 -14.31 -0.69
CA GLN A 228 -4.73 -14.52 0.55
C GLN A 228 -3.50 -15.42 0.33
N LYS A 229 -3.60 -16.47 -0.48
CA LYS A 229 -2.45 -17.32 -0.85
C LYS A 229 -1.36 -16.51 -1.56
N ILE A 230 -1.73 -15.59 -2.44
CA ILE A 230 -0.77 -14.68 -3.09
C ILE A 230 -0.10 -13.79 -2.05
N LEU A 231 -0.85 -13.10 -1.18
CA LEU A 231 -0.27 -12.26 -0.13
C LEU A 231 0.72 -13.03 0.74
N ILE A 232 0.38 -14.25 1.18
CA ILE A 232 1.25 -15.11 1.98
C ILE A 232 2.54 -15.46 1.20
N ARG A 233 2.44 -15.76 -0.10
CA ARG A 233 3.61 -16.02 -0.96
C ARG A 233 4.58 -14.83 -1.01
N PHE A 234 4.05 -13.61 -0.99
CA PHE A 234 4.86 -12.39 -0.90
C PHE A 234 5.36 -12.06 0.52
N GLY A 235 5.03 -12.90 1.51
CA GLY A 235 5.54 -12.79 2.87
C GLY A 235 4.63 -12.01 3.83
N PHE A 236 3.44 -11.61 3.39
CA PHE A 236 2.44 -11.07 4.30
C PHE A 236 1.92 -12.15 5.24
N LEU A 237 1.45 -11.73 6.41
CA LEU A 237 0.84 -12.63 7.39
C LEU A 237 -0.66 -12.76 7.13
N PRO A 238 -1.26 -13.92 7.38
CA PRO A 238 -2.69 -14.12 7.24
C PRO A 238 -3.50 -13.08 8.03
N ARG A 239 -4.64 -12.65 7.49
CA ARG A 239 -5.59 -11.83 8.25
C ARG A 239 -6.12 -12.59 9.47
N VAL A 240 -6.37 -11.89 10.56
CA VAL A 240 -7.16 -12.47 11.66
C VAL A 240 -8.62 -12.43 11.24
N LYS A 241 -9.29 -13.58 11.21
CA LYS A 241 -10.74 -13.62 11.02
C LYS A 241 -11.42 -12.95 12.23
N PRO A 242 -12.47 -12.14 12.05
CA PRO A 242 -13.28 -11.70 13.17
C PRO A 242 -13.72 -12.94 13.96
N LYS A 243 -13.60 -12.89 15.28
CA LYS A 243 -14.33 -13.86 16.12
C LYS A 243 -15.81 -13.52 15.99
N HIS A 244 -16.61 -14.47 15.55
CA HIS A 244 -18.06 -14.40 15.56
C HIS A 244 -18.55 -14.44 16.99
#